data_82f7f65eb87c069ccc57fb9097efbbc9
#
_entry.id   82f7f65eb87c069ccc57fb9097efbbc9
#
_cell.length_a   1.000
_cell.length_b   1.000
_cell.length_c   1.000
_cell.angle_alpha   90.00
_cell.angle_beta   90.00
_cell.angle_gamma   90.00
#
_symmetry.space_group_name_H-M   'P 1'
#
loop_
_entity.id
_entity.type
_entity.pdbx_description
1 polymer ?
#
loop_
_entity_poly.entity_id
_entity_poly.type
_entity_poly.pdbx_seq_one_letter_code
_entity_poly.pdbx_strand_id
1 'polypeptide(L)'
;GTESIPKVDKIVGPGNIYVALAKKSVYGHVSIDSIAGPSEILVLADETANPRFVAADLLSQAEHDELASAILVTTSMELAEKVSAQTDAFIKELSRGEIIQKSLDHYGHILVADTLEDAIDAANSIASEHLEIVTANPFEVMTKIRNAGAIFIGEYSSEPLGDYFAGPNHVLPTNGTAKFFSPLSVDDFIKKSSIISYSKDALEKIHTDIEKFAEAEHLTAHANSIKVRFE
;
A
#
# COMPACT_ATOMS: atom_id res chain seq x y z
N GLY A 1 18.69 -8.83 -17.52
CA GLY A 1 19.91 -8.13 -17.92
C GLY A 1 20.00 -7.91 -19.42
N THR A 2 20.91 -7.08 -19.79
CA THR A 2 21.27 -6.78 -21.19
C THR A 2 22.76 -7.06 -21.38
N GLU A 3 23.29 -6.80 -22.57
CA GLU A 3 24.73 -6.95 -22.83
C GLU A 3 25.61 -6.07 -21.91
N SER A 4 25.12 -4.87 -21.57
CA SER A 4 25.84 -3.89 -20.75
C SER A 4 25.36 -3.81 -19.29
N ILE A 5 24.21 -4.39 -18.95
CA ILE A 5 23.62 -4.33 -17.61
C ILE A 5 23.45 -5.76 -17.08
N PRO A 6 24.10 -6.11 -15.95
CA PRO A 6 23.95 -7.44 -15.35
C PRO A 6 22.49 -7.75 -15.02
N LYS A 7 22.13 -9.03 -15.09
CA LYS A 7 20.84 -9.51 -14.58
C LYS A 7 20.75 -9.26 -13.07
N VAL A 8 19.60 -8.82 -12.61
CA VAL A 8 19.27 -8.67 -11.19
C VAL A 8 18.13 -9.60 -10.80
N ASP A 9 17.98 -9.87 -9.51
CA ASP A 9 16.91 -10.70 -8.98
C ASP A 9 15.70 -9.87 -8.54
N LYS A 10 15.88 -8.57 -8.29
CA LYS A 10 14.81 -7.65 -7.92
C LYS A 10 15.03 -6.26 -8.50
N ILE A 11 13.95 -5.62 -8.95
CA ILE A 11 13.90 -4.22 -9.40
C ILE A 11 13.02 -3.45 -8.44
N VAL A 12 13.56 -2.36 -7.87
CA VAL A 12 12.86 -1.50 -6.92
C VAL A 12 12.95 -0.05 -7.34
N GLY A 13 12.02 0.76 -6.87
CA GLY A 13 11.99 2.20 -7.06
C GLY A 13 10.73 2.69 -7.76
N PRO A 14 10.38 3.97 -7.52
CA PRO A 14 9.27 4.64 -8.17
C PRO A 14 9.60 4.95 -9.63
N GLY A 15 8.61 5.39 -10.37
CA GLY A 15 8.79 5.86 -11.73
C GLY A 15 7.45 6.20 -12.39
N ASN A 16 7.53 6.74 -13.59
CA ASN A 16 6.35 7.05 -14.38
C ASN A 16 5.65 5.78 -14.90
N ILE A 17 4.54 5.96 -15.62
CA ILE A 17 3.74 4.86 -16.17
C ILE A 17 4.57 3.86 -17.01
N TYR A 18 5.59 4.32 -17.74
CA TYR A 18 6.45 3.43 -18.54
C TYR A 18 7.31 2.53 -17.66
N VAL A 19 7.80 3.04 -16.53
CA VAL A 19 8.54 2.24 -15.54
C VAL A 19 7.61 1.22 -14.88
N ALA A 20 6.40 1.62 -14.51
CA ALA A 20 5.39 0.72 -13.95
C ALA A 20 5.05 -0.43 -14.91
N LEU A 21 4.83 -0.12 -16.20
CA LEU A 21 4.57 -1.12 -17.23
C LEU A 21 5.77 -2.03 -17.48
N ALA A 22 6.98 -1.48 -17.50
CA ALA A 22 8.20 -2.27 -17.66
C ALA A 22 8.40 -3.24 -16.49
N LYS A 23 8.23 -2.79 -15.24
CA LYS A 23 8.27 -3.64 -14.05
C LYS A 23 7.22 -4.76 -14.13
N LYS A 24 5.98 -4.42 -14.49
CA LYS A 24 4.91 -5.39 -14.67
C LYS A 24 5.25 -6.44 -15.73
N SER A 25 5.88 -6.07 -16.84
CA SER A 25 6.20 -6.98 -17.95
C SER A 25 7.28 -8.00 -17.60
N VAL A 26 8.18 -7.69 -16.66
CA VAL A 26 9.28 -8.57 -16.26
C VAL A 26 8.99 -9.34 -14.95
N TYR A 27 7.91 -9.01 -14.27
CA TYR A 27 7.51 -9.68 -13.04
C TYR A 27 7.28 -11.19 -13.27
N GLY A 28 7.86 -12.00 -12.41
CA GLY A 28 7.91 -13.46 -12.55
C GLY A 28 9.24 -13.97 -13.10
N HIS A 29 9.95 -13.20 -13.94
CA HIS A 29 11.35 -13.45 -14.30
C HIS A 29 12.32 -12.77 -13.34
N VAL A 30 11.90 -11.66 -12.78
CA VAL A 30 12.58 -10.88 -11.75
C VAL A 30 11.53 -10.40 -10.75
N SER A 31 11.89 -10.32 -9.48
CA SER A 31 10.99 -9.73 -8.47
C SER A 31 10.94 -8.21 -8.63
N ILE A 32 9.83 -7.62 -8.20
CA ILE A 32 9.66 -6.16 -8.11
C ILE A 32 9.22 -5.78 -6.70
N ASP A 33 9.34 -4.50 -6.33
CA ASP A 33 8.74 -3.95 -5.10
C ASP A 33 7.21 -3.90 -5.22
N SER A 34 6.71 -3.08 -6.13
CA SER A 34 5.28 -2.92 -6.42
C SER A 34 5.08 -2.41 -7.85
N ILE A 35 3.83 -2.40 -8.31
CA ILE A 35 3.43 -1.70 -9.52
C ILE A 35 2.97 -0.31 -9.07
N ALA A 36 3.86 0.68 -9.16
CA ALA A 36 3.57 2.04 -8.74
C ALA A 36 2.51 2.69 -9.66
N GLY A 37 1.51 3.27 -9.05
CA GLY A 37 0.54 4.16 -9.68
C GLY A 37 0.85 5.64 -9.40
N PRO A 38 -0.05 6.54 -9.79
CA PRO A 38 -0.03 7.92 -9.35
C PRO A 38 -0.10 8.03 -7.83
N SER A 39 0.41 9.13 -7.28
CA SER A 39 0.40 9.38 -5.84
C SER A 39 -1.02 9.59 -5.30
N GLU A 40 -1.25 9.18 -4.07
CA GLU A 40 -2.57 9.16 -3.44
C GLU A 40 -2.50 9.65 -2.00
N ILE A 41 -3.43 10.53 -1.62
CA ILE A 41 -3.67 10.88 -0.23
C ILE A 41 -5.13 10.68 0.14
N LEU A 42 -5.36 10.15 1.33
CA LEU A 42 -6.65 10.14 2.00
C LEU A 42 -6.49 10.78 3.36
N VAL A 43 -7.27 11.82 3.61
CA VAL A 43 -7.39 12.43 4.94
C VAL A 43 -8.69 11.94 5.56
N LEU A 44 -8.59 11.24 6.69
CA LEU A 44 -9.71 10.82 7.52
C LEU A 44 -9.83 11.82 8.68
N ALA A 45 -10.87 12.64 8.68
CA ALA A 45 -11.02 13.74 9.60
C ALA A 45 -12.42 13.82 10.22
N ASP A 46 -12.49 14.28 11.47
CA ASP A 46 -13.75 14.66 12.13
C ASP A 46 -13.88 16.19 12.24
N GLU A 47 -14.92 16.65 12.92
CA GLU A 47 -15.21 18.08 13.10
C GLU A 47 -14.13 18.88 13.85
N THR A 48 -13.19 18.20 14.51
CA THR A 48 -12.11 18.85 15.27
C THR A 48 -10.93 19.27 14.39
N ALA A 49 -10.86 18.74 13.16
CA ALA A 49 -9.77 19.02 12.23
C ALA A 49 -9.76 20.49 11.77
N ASN A 50 -8.55 21.02 11.56
CA ASN A 50 -8.39 22.34 10.97
C ASN A 50 -8.59 22.26 9.44
N PRO A 51 -9.66 22.89 8.88
CA PRO A 51 -9.96 22.79 7.46
C PRO A 51 -8.86 23.34 6.55
N ARG A 52 -8.07 24.30 7.05
CA ARG A 52 -6.95 24.88 6.30
C ARG A 52 -5.77 23.89 6.18
N PHE A 53 -5.51 23.11 7.23
CA PHE A 53 -4.47 22.08 7.20
C PHE A 53 -4.88 20.94 6.27
N VAL A 54 -6.10 20.42 6.45
CA VAL A 54 -6.64 19.35 5.60
C VAL A 54 -6.61 19.75 4.11
N ALA A 55 -7.01 20.98 3.77
CA ALA A 55 -6.94 21.45 2.39
C ALA A 55 -5.50 21.51 1.87
N ALA A 56 -4.54 21.95 2.68
CA ALA A 56 -3.14 22.02 2.29
C ALA A 56 -2.56 20.61 2.05
N ASP A 57 -2.89 19.65 2.91
CA ASP A 57 -2.42 18.28 2.81
C ASP A 57 -2.99 17.57 1.57
N LEU A 58 -4.26 17.77 1.24
CA LEU A 58 -4.86 17.28 0.00
C LEU A 58 -4.16 17.83 -1.24
N LEU A 59 -3.81 19.11 -1.22
CA LEU A 59 -3.16 19.79 -2.35
C LEU A 59 -1.69 19.44 -2.50
N SER A 60 -0.99 19.08 -1.42
CA SER A 60 0.40 18.61 -1.49
C SER A 60 0.53 17.37 -2.38
N GLN A 61 -0.48 16.50 -2.36
CA GLN A 61 -0.50 15.32 -3.21
C GLN A 61 -1.02 15.62 -4.62
N ALA A 62 -2.08 16.43 -4.73
CA ALA A 62 -2.66 16.79 -6.01
C ALA A 62 -1.69 17.53 -6.95
N GLU A 63 -0.66 18.21 -6.40
CA GLU A 63 0.33 18.90 -7.21
C GLU A 63 1.36 17.98 -7.89
N HIS A 64 1.45 16.71 -7.49
CA HIS A 64 2.44 15.78 -8.05
C HIS A 64 2.18 15.47 -9.52
N ASP A 65 0.94 15.14 -9.87
CA ASP A 65 0.55 14.72 -11.23
C ASP A 65 -0.94 14.95 -11.47
N GLU A 66 -1.35 15.12 -12.73
CA GLU A 66 -2.77 15.25 -13.12
C GLU A 66 -3.60 13.99 -12.79
N LEU A 67 -2.96 12.84 -12.57
CA LEU A 67 -3.55 11.57 -12.18
C LEU A 67 -3.49 11.30 -10.67
N ALA A 68 -2.87 12.18 -9.88
CA ALA A 68 -2.84 12.04 -8.43
C ALA A 68 -4.25 12.09 -7.84
N SER A 69 -4.48 11.36 -6.76
CA SER A 69 -5.78 11.40 -6.08
C SER A 69 -5.68 12.03 -4.69
N ALA A 70 -6.68 12.87 -4.37
CA ALA A 70 -6.79 13.53 -3.08
C ALA A 70 -8.21 13.36 -2.54
N ILE A 71 -8.35 12.60 -1.46
CA ILE A 71 -9.65 12.20 -0.92
C ILE A 71 -9.78 12.64 0.53
N LEU A 72 -10.82 13.41 0.83
CA LEU A 72 -11.26 13.65 2.21
C LEU A 72 -12.38 12.66 2.54
N VAL A 73 -12.24 11.96 3.65
CA VAL A 73 -13.33 11.20 4.28
C VAL A 73 -13.62 11.83 5.64
N THR A 74 -14.83 12.30 5.86
CA THR A 74 -15.19 13.00 7.10
C THR A 74 -16.60 12.63 7.56
N THR A 75 -16.86 12.80 8.86
CA THR A 75 -18.23 12.73 9.43
C THR A 75 -18.90 14.09 9.53
N SER A 76 -18.21 15.19 9.16
CA SER A 76 -18.69 16.56 9.30
C SER A 76 -18.91 17.24 7.94
N MET A 77 -20.17 17.49 7.60
CA MET A 77 -20.52 18.28 6.41
C MET A 77 -19.93 19.71 6.50
N GLU A 78 -19.93 20.30 7.70
CA GLU A 78 -19.35 21.62 7.91
C GLU A 78 -17.85 21.66 7.60
N LEU A 79 -17.11 20.63 8.03
CA LEU A 79 -15.69 20.49 7.69
C LEU A 79 -15.51 20.33 6.18
N ALA A 80 -16.30 19.48 5.55
CA ALA A 80 -16.26 19.22 4.10
C ALA A 80 -16.41 20.54 3.29
N GLU A 81 -17.41 21.35 3.63
CA GLU A 81 -17.65 22.65 2.97
C GLU A 81 -16.49 23.63 3.19
N LYS A 82 -15.94 23.69 4.42
CA LYS A 82 -14.81 24.56 4.74
C LYS A 82 -13.53 24.13 4.03
N VAL A 83 -13.27 22.83 3.95
CA VAL A 83 -12.10 22.28 3.22
C VAL A 83 -12.21 22.60 1.74
N SER A 84 -13.38 22.38 1.12
CA SER A 84 -13.62 22.73 -0.28
C SER A 84 -13.33 24.22 -0.55
N ALA A 85 -13.85 25.11 0.29
CA ALA A 85 -13.60 26.54 0.15
C ALA A 85 -12.13 26.95 0.33
N GLN A 86 -11.39 26.28 1.24
CA GLN A 86 -9.95 26.53 1.41
C GLN A 86 -9.13 25.98 0.22
N THR A 87 -9.52 24.83 -0.32
CA THR A 87 -8.92 24.26 -1.53
C THR A 87 -9.03 25.24 -2.71
N ASP A 88 -10.21 25.78 -2.97
CA ASP A 88 -10.44 26.78 -4.03
C ASP A 88 -9.61 28.06 -3.84
N ALA A 89 -9.36 28.45 -2.59
CA ALA A 89 -8.53 29.61 -2.28
C ALA A 89 -7.05 29.32 -2.57
N PHE A 90 -6.53 28.19 -2.09
CA PHE A 90 -5.12 27.81 -2.26
C PHE A 90 -4.72 27.56 -3.70
N ILE A 91 -5.57 26.94 -4.52
CA ILE A 91 -5.28 26.69 -5.94
C ILE A 91 -4.90 27.97 -6.69
N LYS A 92 -5.48 29.11 -6.31
CA LYS A 92 -5.19 30.41 -6.92
C LYS A 92 -3.83 30.98 -6.53
N GLU A 93 -3.27 30.52 -5.42
CA GLU A 93 -2.00 31.01 -4.85
C GLU A 93 -0.81 30.10 -5.22
N LEU A 94 -1.08 28.81 -5.48
CA LEU A 94 -0.06 27.80 -5.72
C LEU A 94 0.45 27.82 -7.16
N SER A 95 1.75 27.63 -7.33
CA SER A 95 2.42 27.71 -8.63
C SER A 95 2.00 26.62 -9.63
N ARG A 96 1.53 25.46 -9.13
CA ARG A 96 1.09 24.33 -9.97
C ARG A 96 -0.44 24.21 -10.02
N GLY A 97 -1.17 25.30 -9.84
CA GLY A 97 -2.63 25.32 -9.77
C GLY A 97 -3.34 24.61 -10.93
N GLU A 98 -2.81 24.66 -12.16
CA GLU A 98 -3.39 23.95 -13.31
C GLU A 98 -3.32 22.43 -13.17
N ILE A 99 -2.22 21.89 -12.66
CA ILE A 99 -2.05 20.44 -12.43
C ILE A 99 -2.97 20.01 -11.29
N ILE A 100 -2.95 20.77 -10.18
CA ILE A 100 -3.83 20.54 -9.04
C ILE A 100 -5.29 20.52 -9.47
N GLN A 101 -5.73 21.49 -10.26
CA GLN A 101 -7.13 21.57 -10.71
C GLN A 101 -7.52 20.33 -11.52
N LYS A 102 -6.67 19.88 -12.45
CA LYS A 102 -6.95 18.67 -13.25
C LYS A 102 -6.98 17.40 -12.39
N SER A 103 -6.08 17.28 -11.43
CA SER A 103 -6.06 16.19 -10.46
C SER A 103 -7.36 16.14 -9.68
N LEU A 104 -7.79 17.27 -9.12
CA LEU A 104 -9.02 17.34 -8.33
C LEU A 104 -10.28 17.16 -9.17
N ASP A 105 -10.33 17.66 -10.40
CA ASP A 105 -11.49 17.51 -11.29
C ASP A 105 -11.79 16.04 -11.62
N HIS A 106 -10.77 15.19 -11.64
CA HIS A 106 -10.89 13.78 -12.00
C HIS A 106 -10.77 12.81 -10.83
N TYR A 107 -9.94 13.14 -9.83
CA TYR A 107 -9.55 12.24 -8.77
C TYR A 107 -9.64 12.87 -7.37
N GLY A 108 -10.16 14.11 -7.26
CA GLY A 108 -10.46 14.76 -5.99
C GLY A 108 -11.86 14.36 -5.52
N HIS A 109 -11.98 13.92 -4.27
CA HIS A 109 -13.27 13.54 -3.68
C HIS A 109 -13.40 14.00 -2.24
N ILE A 110 -14.60 14.43 -1.87
CA ILE A 110 -15.00 14.65 -0.48
C ILE A 110 -16.16 13.70 -0.18
N LEU A 111 -15.92 12.76 0.71
CA LEU A 111 -16.89 11.77 1.15
C LEU A 111 -17.34 12.10 2.57
N VAL A 112 -18.64 12.27 2.76
CA VAL A 112 -19.23 12.50 4.10
C VAL A 112 -19.93 11.22 4.54
N ALA A 113 -19.42 10.60 5.60
CA ALA A 113 -19.94 9.39 6.18
C ALA A 113 -20.90 9.69 7.33
N ASP A 114 -21.88 8.82 7.55
CA ASP A 114 -22.85 8.96 8.64
C ASP A 114 -22.21 8.72 10.03
N THR A 115 -21.23 7.80 10.08
CA THR A 115 -20.53 7.43 11.31
C THR A 115 -19.01 7.36 11.10
N LEU A 116 -18.26 7.43 12.21
CA LEU A 116 -16.81 7.24 12.16
C LEU A 116 -16.41 5.83 11.69
N GLU A 117 -17.20 4.82 12.02
CA GLU A 117 -17.02 3.45 11.55
C GLU A 117 -17.14 3.36 10.03
N ASP A 118 -18.15 3.98 9.45
CA ASP A 118 -18.32 4.02 7.98
C ASP A 118 -17.16 4.76 7.31
N ALA A 119 -16.67 5.83 7.93
CA ALA A 119 -15.50 6.57 7.45
C ALA A 119 -14.22 5.71 7.49
N ILE A 120 -14.01 4.92 8.55
CA ILE A 120 -12.90 3.98 8.70
C ILE A 120 -13.02 2.84 7.67
N ASP A 121 -14.21 2.32 7.45
CA ASP A 121 -14.44 1.28 6.45
C ASP A 121 -14.20 1.78 5.02
N ALA A 122 -14.59 3.02 4.74
CA ALA A 122 -14.27 3.69 3.48
C ALA A 122 -12.75 3.82 3.29
N ALA A 123 -12.03 4.31 4.30
CA ALA A 123 -10.57 4.43 4.27
C ALA A 123 -9.89 3.05 4.03
N ASN A 124 -10.32 2.00 4.74
CA ASN A 124 -9.83 0.64 4.53
C ASN A 124 -10.15 0.08 3.13
N SER A 125 -11.28 0.45 2.57
CA SER A 125 -11.70 0.02 1.22
C SER A 125 -10.90 0.71 0.13
N ILE A 126 -10.61 2.00 0.28
CA ILE A 126 -9.78 2.78 -0.64
C ILE A 126 -8.34 2.28 -0.57
N ALA A 127 -7.80 2.05 0.63
CA ALA A 127 -6.45 1.56 0.86
C ALA A 127 -5.39 2.46 0.21
N SER A 128 -5.44 3.75 0.54
CA SER A 128 -4.61 4.80 -0.02
C SER A 128 -3.12 4.62 0.28
N GLU A 129 -2.28 5.18 -0.57
CA GLU A 129 -0.83 5.29 -0.36
C GLU A 129 -0.50 6.02 0.94
N HIS A 130 -1.01 7.25 1.09
CA HIS A 130 -0.88 8.05 2.31
C HIS A 130 -2.25 8.16 2.99
N LEU A 131 -2.31 7.82 4.26
CA LEU A 131 -3.49 8.01 5.10
C LEU A 131 -3.16 8.93 6.26
N GLU A 132 -3.76 10.11 6.28
CA GLU A 132 -3.72 11.00 7.43
C GLU A 132 -4.96 10.81 8.31
N ILE A 133 -4.77 10.68 9.61
CA ILE A 133 -5.84 10.56 10.60
C ILE A 133 -5.87 11.83 11.46
N VAL A 134 -6.82 12.70 11.16
CA VAL A 134 -6.97 14.03 11.80
C VAL A 134 -8.31 14.07 12.53
N THR A 135 -8.39 13.30 13.60
CA THR A 135 -9.58 13.16 14.44
C THR A 135 -9.26 13.50 15.90
N ALA A 136 -10.27 13.70 16.73
CA ALA A 136 -10.10 13.96 18.16
C ALA A 136 -9.28 12.87 18.88
N ASN A 137 -9.38 11.61 18.43
CA ASN A 137 -8.67 10.47 19.01
C ASN A 137 -7.95 9.64 17.92
N PRO A 138 -6.91 10.19 17.25
CA PRO A 138 -6.34 9.56 16.06
C PRO A 138 -5.63 8.23 16.35
N PHE A 139 -5.05 8.05 17.55
CA PHE A 139 -4.43 6.77 17.94
C PHE A 139 -5.46 5.65 18.13
N GLU A 140 -6.69 5.95 18.57
CA GLU A 140 -7.76 4.97 18.64
C GLU A 140 -8.23 4.57 17.24
N VAL A 141 -8.42 5.54 16.36
CA VAL A 141 -8.79 5.30 14.95
C VAL A 141 -7.74 4.47 14.23
N MET A 142 -6.45 4.76 14.43
CA MET A 142 -5.33 4.01 13.83
C MET A 142 -5.45 2.51 14.10
N THR A 143 -5.89 2.08 15.27
CA THR A 143 -6.02 0.65 15.61
C THR A 143 -7.04 -0.09 14.76
N LYS A 144 -7.94 0.62 14.09
CA LYS A 144 -8.99 0.07 13.22
C LYS A 144 -8.59 0.12 11.74
N ILE A 145 -7.50 0.78 11.40
CA ILE A 145 -6.98 0.82 10.03
C ILE A 145 -6.24 -0.48 9.72
N ARG A 146 -6.56 -1.05 8.58
CA ARG A 146 -5.96 -2.30 8.08
C ARG A 146 -5.17 -2.10 6.80
N ASN A 147 -5.55 -1.13 5.98
CA ASN A 147 -5.07 -0.97 4.63
C ASN A 147 -4.65 0.49 4.38
N ALA A 148 -3.37 0.77 4.51
CA ALA A 148 -2.75 2.03 4.11
C ALA A 148 -1.27 1.80 3.82
N GLY A 149 -0.70 2.56 2.90
CA GLY A 149 0.74 2.51 2.64
C GLY A 149 1.54 3.11 3.80
N ALA A 150 1.24 4.35 4.16
CA ALA A 150 1.76 5.00 5.37
C ALA A 150 0.61 5.64 6.15
N ILE A 151 0.71 5.68 7.48
CA ILE A 151 -0.30 6.28 8.36
C ILE A 151 0.34 7.45 9.11
N PHE A 152 -0.24 8.63 8.93
CA PHE A 152 0.15 9.88 9.57
C PHE A 152 -0.88 10.23 10.65
N ILE A 153 -0.41 10.51 11.87
CA ILE A 153 -1.29 10.58 13.04
C ILE A 153 -1.30 11.99 13.62
N GLY A 154 -2.45 12.65 13.54
CA GLY A 154 -2.69 13.97 14.10
C GLY A 154 -2.30 15.11 13.15
N GLU A 155 -2.77 16.31 13.45
CA GLU A 155 -2.74 17.50 12.58
C GLU A 155 -1.34 18.06 12.25
N TYR A 156 -0.30 17.61 12.96
CA TYR A 156 1.10 18.01 12.71
C TYR A 156 1.93 16.94 12.02
N SER A 157 1.30 15.87 11.58
CA SER A 157 1.96 14.77 10.88
C SER A 157 1.49 14.71 9.42
N SER A 158 1.80 15.75 8.67
CA SER A 158 1.45 15.83 7.26
C SER A 158 2.35 14.98 6.36
N GLU A 159 1.84 14.61 5.20
CA GLU A 159 2.54 13.75 4.22
C GLU A 159 3.95 14.25 3.88
N PRO A 160 4.21 15.57 3.59
CA PRO A 160 5.56 16.04 3.29
C PRO A 160 6.60 15.78 4.39
N LEU A 161 6.15 15.65 5.65
CA LEU A 161 7.05 15.23 6.72
C LEU A 161 7.56 13.80 6.48
N GLY A 162 6.70 12.91 6.01
CA GLY A 162 7.06 11.53 5.68
C GLY A 162 8.10 11.45 4.57
N ASP A 163 7.87 12.19 3.51
CA ASP A 163 8.72 12.18 2.33
C ASP A 163 10.12 12.78 2.58
N TYR A 164 10.19 13.85 3.35
CA TYR A 164 11.44 14.62 3.45
C TYR A 164 12.23 14.40 4.73
N PHE A 165 11.60 14.00 5.85
CA PHE A 165 12.32 14.07 7.12
C PHE A 165 12.03 12.97 8.16
N ALA A 166 10.87 12.31 8.13
CA ALA A 166 10.47 11.36 9.18
C ALA A 166 11.30 10.07 9.22
N GLY A 167 11.95 9.70 8.10
CA GLY A 167 12.88 8.57 8.02
C GLY A 167 12.34 7.27 7.45
N PRO A 168 11.06 6.89 7.56
CA PRO A 168 10.54 5.73 6.86
C PRO A 168 10.72 5.85 5.34
N ASN A 169 10.73 4.70 4.65
CA ASN A 169 10.81 4.68 3.20
C ASN A 169 9.50 5.19 2.59
N HIS A 170 9.60 6.07 1.60
CA HIS A 170 8.47 6.65 0.88
C HIS A 170 8.08 5.90 -0.41
N VAL A 171 8.69 4.74 -0.69
CA VAL A 171 8.22 3.83 -1.76
C VAL A 171 7.08 3.01 -1.18
N LEU A 172 5.87 3.48 -1.42
CA LEU A 172 4.64 2.99 -0.81
C LEU A 172 3.76 2.27 -1.83
N PRO A 173 2.88 1.38 -1.38
CA PRO A 173 1.89 0.76 -2.26
C PRO A 173 0.81 1.76 -2.66
N THR A 174 0.49 1.81 -3.96
CA THR A 174 -0.53 2.68 -4.59
C THR A 174 -1.65 1.87 -5.22
N ASN A 175 -2.69 2.51 -5.75
CA ASN A 175 -3.82 1.86 -6.46
C ASN A 175 -4.52 0.78 -5.62
N GLY A 176 -4.71 1.03 -4.33
CA GLY A 176 -5.37 0.10 -3.42
C GLY A 176 -4.54 -1.16 -3.11
N THR A 177 -3.28 -1.22 -3.54
CA THR A 177 -2.41 -2.39 -3.30
C THR A 177 -1.92 -2.46 -1.85
N ALA A 178 -2.13 -1.43 -1.04
CA ALA A 178 -1.92 -1.48 0.41
C ALA A 178 -2.75 -2.56 1.12
N LYS A 179 -3.69 -3.20 0.43
CA LYS A 179 -4.41 -4.40 0.90
C LYS A 179 -3.52 -5.64 1.00
N PHE A 180 -2.38 -5.68 0.31
CA PHE A 180 -1.49 -6.85 0.24
C PHE A 180 -0.01 -6.51 0.05
N PHE A 181 0.34 -5.27 -0.25
CA PHE A 181 1.72 -4.78 -0.25
C PHE A 181 2.00 -3.89 0.96
N SER A 182 3.27 -3.82 1.33
CA SER A 182 3.81 -2.95 2.38
C SER A 182 4.75 -1.90 1.78
N PRO A 183 5.13 -0.87 2.54
CA PRO A 183 6.24 0.00 2.17
C PRO A 183 7.52 -0.80 1.90
N LEU A 184 8.34 -0.35 0.96
CA LEU A 184 9.62 -0.99 0.68
C LEU A 184 10.49 -1.02 1.95
N SER A 185 10.92 -2.20 2.33
CA SER A 185 11.68 -2.44 3.55
C SER A 185 12.80 -3.47 3.35
N VAL A 186 13.55 -3.75 4.41
CA VAL A 186 14.58 -4.81 4.40
C VAL A 186 13.96 -6.18 4.11
N ASP A 187 12.71 -6.41 4.51
CA ASP A 187 12.01 -7.68 4.27
C ASP A 187 11.85 -8.00 2.78
N ASP A 188 11.81 -6.99 1.93
CA ASP A 188 11.75 -7.14 0.47
C ASP A 188 13.01 -7.80 -0.12
N PHE A 189 14.13 -7.76 0.60
CA PHE A 189 15.42 -8.29 0.20
C PHE A 189 15.80 -9.57 0.94
N ILE A 190 14.92 -10.06 1.83
CA ILE A 190 15.11 -11.28 2.61
C ILE A 190 14.26 -12.40 2.00
N LYS A 191 14.88 -13.58 1.84
CA LYS A 191 14.18 -14.80 1.43
C LYS A 191 14.15 -15.80 2.58
N LYS A 192 13.06 -16.55 2.66
CA LYS A 192 12.88 -17.63 3.62
C LYS A 192 12.87 -18.96 2.88
N SER A 193 13.51 -19.97 3.47
CA SER A 193 13.49 -21.36 2.96
C SER A 193 13.02 -22.29 4.06
N SER A 194 12.23 -23.28 3.71
CA SER A 194 11.87 -24.36 4.62
C SER A 194 13.04 -25.33 4.75
N ILE A 195 13.39 -25.71 5.99
CA ILE A 195 14.38 -26.74 6.28
C ILE A 195 13.64 -27.91 6.90
N ILE A 196 13.73 -29.08 6.24
CA ILE A 196 13.05 -30.29 6.69
C ILE A 196 14.11 -31.36 6.95
N SER A 197 14.14 -31.89 8.19
CA SER A 197 15.02 -32.97 8.59
C SER A 197 14.26 -33.98 9.43
N TYR A 198 14.31 -35.26 9.00
CA TYR A 198 13.70 -36.37 9.72
C TYR A 198 14.76 -37.44 10.02
N SER A 199 14.71 -38.05 11.21
CA SER A 199 15.45 -39.27 11.48
C SER A 199 14.75 -40.48 10.84
N LYS A 200 15.47 -41.61 10.68
CA LYS A 200 14.89 -42.87 10.21
C LYS A 200 13.67 -43.27 11.06
N ASP A 201 13.83 -43.25 12.37
CA ASP A 201 12.77 -43.65 13.33
C ASP A 201 11.56 -42.73 13.28
N ALA A 202 11.76 -41.44 13.00
CA ALA A 202 10.65 -40.50 12.84
C ALA A 202 9.89 -40.75 11.54
N LEU A 203 10.60 -40.99 10.44
CA LEU A 203 10.01 -41.30 9.13
C LEU A 203 9.30 -42.68 9.15
N GLU A 204 9.84 -43.67 9.84
CA GLU A 204 9.26 -45.03 9.97
C GLU A 204 7.84 -45.01 10.52
N LYS A 205 7.51 -44.02 11.39
CA LYS A 205 6.18 -43.90 12.00
C LYS A 205 5.11 -43.41 11.04
N ILE A 206 5.49 -42.78 9.93
CA ILE A 206 4.57 -42.08 9.02
C ILE A 206 4.73 -42.49 7.55
N HIS A 207 5.74 -43.30 7.21
CA HIS A 207 6.07 -43.60 5.81
C HIS A 207 4.90 -44.24 5.03
N THR A 208 4.18 -45.19 5.65
CA THR A 208 3.04 -45.87 5.00
C THR A 208 1.90 -44.89 4.67
N ASP A 209 1.69 -43.88 5.48
CA ASP A 209 0.65 -42.89 5.19
C ASP A 209 1.08 -41.96 4.04
N ILE A 210 2.37 -41.62 3.95
CA ILE A 210 2.91 -40.83 2.84
C ILE A 210 2.78 -41.65 1.53
N GLU A 211 3.13 -42.94 1.57
CA GLU A 211 3.00 -43.84 0.40
C GLU A 211 1.56 -43.90 -0.09
N LYS A 212 0.58 -44.16 0.80
CA LYS A 212 -0.85 -44.19 0.47
C LYS A 212 -1.34 -42.86 -0.12
N PHE A 213 -0.89 -41.73 0.44
CA PHE A 213 -1.28 -40.42 -0.05
C PHE A 213 -0.76 -40.17 -1.47
N ALA A 214 0.52 -40.49 -1.70
CA ALA A 214 1.14 -40.37 -3.02
C ALA A 214 0.49 -41.31 -4.07
N GLU A 215 0.13 -42.55 -3.65
CA GLU A 215 -0.57 -43.49 -4.53
C GLU A 215 -1.99 -43.00 -4.87
N ALA A 216 -2.71 -42.41 -3.92
CA ALA A 216 -4.02 -41.83 -4.15
C ALA A 216 -3.98 -40.66 -5.16
N GLU A 217 -2.87 -39.95 -5.21
CA GLU A 217 -2.60 -38.90 -6.20
C GLU A 217 -2.00 -39.45 -7.51
N HIS A 218 -1.84 -40.76 -7.64
CA HIS A 218 -1.20 -41.46 -8.78
C HIS A 218 0.28 -41.08 -8.97
N LEU A 219 0.96 -40.62 -7.89
CA LEU A 219 2.37 -40.23 -7.90
C LEU A 219 3.26 -41.37 -7.42
N THR A 220 3.35 -42.43 -8.21
CA THR A 220 4.06 -43.68 -7.86
C THR A 220 5.56 -43.49 -7.58
N ALA A 221 6.22 -42.53 -8.24
CA ALA A 221 7.62 -42.20 -7.94
C ALA A 221 7.77 -41.52 -6.56
N HIS A 222 6.79 -40.75 -6.11
CA HIS A 222 6.77 -40.18 -4.75
C HIS A 222 6.62 -41.30 -3.71
N ALA A 223 5.67 -42.19 -3.91
CA ALA A 223 5.50 -43.36 -3.04
C ALA A 223 6.79 -44.19 -2.98
N ASN A 224 7.38 -44.53 -4.14
CA ASN A 224 8.62 -45.30 -4.24
C ASN A 224 9.78 -44.59 -3.53
N SER A 225 9.89 -43.27 -3.61
CA SER A 225 10.94 -42.49 -2.92
C SER A 225 10.92 -42.70 -1.41
N ILE A 226 9.76 -42.91 -0.82
CA ILE A 226 9.63 -43.22 0.62
C ILE A 226 9.90 -44.71 0.88
N LYS A 227 9.27 -45.58 0.12
CA LYS A 227 9.31 -47.03 0.28
C LYS A 227 10.73 -47.58 0.29
N VAL A 228 11.59 -47.21 -0.66
CA VAL A 228 12.98 -47.69 -0.78
C VAL A 228 13.87 -47.33 0.40
N ARG A 229 13.46 -46.47 1.31
CA ARG A 229 14.21 -46.13 2.51
C ARG A 229 14.04 -47.17 3.62
N PHE A 230 13.10 -48.08 3.46
CA PHE A 230 12.76 -49.14 4.42
C PHE A 230 12.87 -50.56 3.84
N GLU A 231 13.31 -50.68 2.60
CA GLU A 231 13.77 -51.94 1.98
C GLU A 231 15.25 -52.16 2.33
#